data_b2e5f9222b3ed8e9603395a5188d2364
#
_entry.id   b2e5f9222b3ed8e9603395a5188d2364
#
_cell.length_a   1.000
_cell.length_b   1.000
_cell.length_c   1.000
_cell.angle_alpha   90.00
_cell.angle_beta   90.00
_cell.angle_gamma   90.00
#
_symmetry.space_group_name_H-M   'P 1'
#
loop_
_entity.id
_entity.type
_entity.pdbx_description
1 polymer ?
#
loop_
_entity_poly.entity_id
_entity_poly.type
_entity_poly.pdbx_seq_one_letter_code
_entity_poly.pdbx_strand_id
1 'polypeptide(L)'
;MGTKYKVFVVERVIDNSSDECYPSNIVANKDAFITNIDATYGEVNTALFRYVKKGDILISGDIHNKEDIMNRRCASGKVFGEVWYQVKVEVPKHYHEENVTGRIHRSIGYEFFHLKSKDYFKTYKRKEIPILDNPIIHSRLYYLEAMETKVIDKAFTIKNIDKYGVYLAEKKLLLKLPKDSKIIKKKILKKEENNSRIIVEVFFKVNEDIGIKKRIEEESYVRESE
;
A
#
# COMPACT_ATOMS: atom_id res chain seq x y z
N MET A 1 -24.48 -1.06 47.49
CA MET A 1 -23.71 -0.42 46.37
C MET A 1 -23.82 -1.35 45.18
N GLY A 2 -24.55 -0.98 44.15
CA GLY A 2 -24.72 -1.81 42.94
C GLY A 2 -23.71 -1.41 41.87
N THR A 3 -23.03 -2.42 41.31
CA THR A 3 -22.07 -2.24 40.20
C THR A 3 -22.82 -2.02 38.88
N LYS A 4 -22.67 -0.86 38.26
CA LYS A 4 -23.27 -0.58 36.95
C LYS A 4 -22.30 -1.03 35.84
N TYR A 5 -22.74 -1.98 35.03
CA TYR A 5 -22.02 -2.38 33.81
C TYR A 5 -22.57 -1.62 32.63
N LYS A 6 -21.65 -1.06 31.79
CA LYS A 6 -22.01 -0.43 30.54
C LYS A 6 -21.63 -1.42 29.42
N VAL A 7 -22.63 -2.03 28.82
CA VAL A 7 -22.43 -2.95 27.69
C VAL A 7 -22.56 -2.16 26.40
N PHE A 8 -21.50 -2.15 25.59
CA PHE A 8 -21.55 -1.62 24.24
C PHE A 8 -21.78 -2.78 23.27
N VAL A 9 -22.96 -2.82 22.66
CA VAL A 9 -23.25 -3.75 21.59
C VAL A 9 -22.85 -3.06 20.28
N VAL A 10 -21.82 -3.60 19.62
CA VAL A 10 -21.45 -3.19 18.25
C VAL A 10 -22.08 -4.19 17.31
N GLU A 11 -23.02 -3.73 16.51
CA GLU A 11 -23.63 -4.54 15.47
C GLU A 11 -22.56 -4.87 14.42
N ARG A 12 -22.17 -6.14 14.36
CA ARG A 12 -21.27 -6.62 13.34
C ARG A 12 -22.10 -6.88 12.09
N VAL A 13 -22.00 -6.01 11.09
CA VAL A 13 -22.50 -6.31 9.75
C VAL A 13 -21.71 -7.53 9.28
N ILE A 14 -22.31 -8.70 9.41
CA ILE A 14 -21.86 -9.88 8.70
C ILE A 14 -22.20 -9.57 7.25
N ASP A 15 -21.19 -9.31 6.44
CA ASP A 15 -21.33 -9.28 5.00
C ASP A 15 -21.87 -10.66 4.59
N ASN A 16 -23.19 -10.77 4.53
CA ASN A 16 -23.88 -11.83 3.84
C ASN A 16 -23.78 -11.55 2.33
N SER A 17 -22.59 -11.29 1.81
CA SER A 17 -22.29 -11.70 0.46
C SER A 17 -22.40 -13.23 0.55
N SER A 18 -23.56 -13.75 0.19
CA SER A 18 -23.73 -15.13 -0.21
C SER A 18 -22.73 -15.33 -1.36
N ASP A 19 -21.49 -15.67 -0.99
CA ASP A 19 -20.57 -16.32 -1.91
C ASP A 19 -21.30 -17.61 -2.31
N GLU A 20 -22.13 -17.51 -3.34
CA GLU A 20 -22.69 -18.69 -3.99
C GLU A 20 -21.49 -19.57 -4.27
N CYS A 21 -21.41 -20.66 -3.50
CA CYS A 21 -20.31 -21.59 -3.55
C CYS A 21 -20.40 -22.34 -4.88
N TYR A 22 -19.84 -21.76 -5.93
CA TYR A 22 -19.70 -22.42 -7.23
C TYR A 22 -18.42 -23.27 -7.26
N PRO A 23 -18.44 -24.40 -7.99
CA PRO A 23 -17.26 -25.23 -8.18
C PRO A 23 -16.07 -24.41 -8.67
N SER A 24 -14.99 -24.40 -7.90
CA SER A 24 -13.84 -23.54 -8.16
C SER A 24 -12.54 -24.10 -7.61
N ASN A 25 -11.46 -23.84 -8.31
CA ASN A 25 -10.10 -24.12 -7.88
C ASN A 25 -9.46 -22.86 -7.28
N ILE A 26 -8.48 -23.03 -6.40
CA ILE A 26 -7.52 -21.99 -6.07
C ILE A 26 -6.31 -22.18 -6.96
N VAL A 27 -6.02 -21.17 -7.78
CA VAL A 27 -4.90 -21.17 -8.72
C VAL A 27 -3.89 -20.08 -8.35
N ALA A 28 -2.62 -20.29 -8.72
CA ALA A 28 -1.58 -19.30 -8.53
C ALA A 28 -1.81 -18.07 -9.42
N ASN A 29 -1.83 -16.88 -8.84
CA ASN A 29 -1.92 -15.63 -9.59
C ASN A 29 -0.56 -15.11 -10.08
N LYS A 30 0.51 -15.66 -9.53
CA LYS A 30 1.91 -15.31 -9.82
C LYS A 30 2.81 -16.52 -9.72
N ASP A 31 3.97 -16.40 -10.34
CA ASP A 31 5.08 -17.34 -10.15
C ASP A 31 5.62 -17.18 -8.74
N ALA A 32 5.74 -18.26 -7.98
CA ALA A 32 6.18 -18.21 -6.60
C ALA A 32 6.78 -19.52 -6.11
N PHE A 33 7.49 -19.44 -4.99
CA PHE A 33 7.99 -20.59 -4.24
C PHE A 33 7.13 -20.76 -2.98
N ILE A 34 6.37 -21.86 -2.88
CA ILE A 34 5.39 -22.08 -1.83
C ILE A 34 6.04 -22.16 -0.45
N THR A 35 5.55 -21.40 0.49
CA THR A 35 6.03 -21.36 1.87
C THR A 35 5.04 -21.91 2.89
N ASN A 36 3.74 -21.72 2.63
CA ASN A 36 2.68 -22.24 3.50
C ASN A 36 1.40 -22.52 2.72
N ILE A 37 0.67 -23.54 3.12
CA ILE A 37 -0.61 -23.92 2.54
C ILE A 37 -1.60 -24.06 3.70
N ASP A 38 -2.67 -23.29 3.67
CA ASP A 38 -3.76 -23.32 4.62
C ASP A 38 -5.06 -23.59 3.85
N ALA A 39 -5.32 -24.86 3.57
CA ALA A 39 -6.49 -25.30 2.82
C ALA A 39 -7.64 -25.59 3.78
N THR A 40 -8.77 -24.90 3.60
CA THR A 40 -9.99 -25.12 4.38
C THR A 40 -10.89 -26.15 3.72
N TYR A 41 -11.06 -26.07 2.39
CA TYR A 41 -11.84 -27.02 1.58
C TYR A 41 -11.15 -27.24 0.24
N GLY A 42 -11.22 -28.47 -0.25
CA GLY A 42 -10.61 -28.90 -1.52
C GLY A 42 -9.43 -29.81 -1.33
N GLU A 43 -8.91 -30.36 -2.41
CA GLU A 43 -7.76 -31.24 -2.46
C GLU A 43 -6.48 -30.42 -2.78
N VAL A 44 -5.46 -30.53 -1.93
CA VAL A 44 -4.20 -29.81 -2.14
C VAL A 44 -3.43 -30.47 -3.27
N ASN A 45 -3.23 -29.74 -4.37
CA ASN A 45 -2.56 -30.25 -5.59
C ASN A 45 -1.10 -29.81 -5.72
N THR A 46 -0.53 -29.28 -4.64
CA THR A 46 0.85 -28.81 -4.61
C THR A 46 1.51 -29.17 -3.29
N ALA A 47 2.80 -28.89 -3.12
CA ALA A 47 3.53 -29.17 -1.90
C ALA A 47 4.32 -27.94 -1.41
N LEU A 48 4.65 -27.93 -0.12
CA LEU A 48 5.58 -26.96 0.46
C LEU A 48 6.93 -27.00 -0.26
N PHE A 49 7.54 -25.83 -0.37
CA PHE A 49 8.86 -25.66 -0.99
C PHE A 49 8.93 -26.05 -2.48
N ARG A 50 7.79 -26.04 -3.15
CA ARG A 50 7.73 -26.24 -4.60
C ARG A 50 7.58 -24.89 -5.32
N TYR A 51 8.22 -24.78 -6.47
CA TYR A 51 7.99 -23.66 -7.38
C TYR A 51 6.72 -23.90 -8.19
N VAL A 52 5.88 -22.89 -8.27
CA VAL A 52 4.63 -22.88 -9.05
C VAL A 52 4.62 -21.71 -10.02
N LYS A 53 4.00 -21.92 -11.15
CA LYS A 53 3.78 -20.88 -12.17
C LYS A 53 2.39 -20.30 -12.05
N LYS A 54 2.23 -19.08 -12.54
CA LYS A 54 0.93 -18.45 -12.67
C LYS A 54 -0.05 -19.35 -13.44
N GLY A 55 -1.19 -19.64 -12.84
CA GLY A 55 -2.21 -20.51 -13.42
C GLY A 55 -2.20 -21.94 -12.90
N ASP A 56 -1.15 -22.39 -12.22
CA ASP A 56 -1.09 -23.72 -11.62
C ASP A 56 -2.18 -23.87 -10.55
N ILE A 57 -2.83 -25.04 -10.52
CA ILE A 57 -3.84 -25.37 -9.51
C ILE A 57 -3.14 -25.67 -8.20
N LEU A 58 -3.44 -24.90 -7.16
CA LEU A 58 -2.89 -25.04 -5.83
C LEU A 58 -3.78 -25.89 -4.94
N ILE A 59 -5.10 -25.61 -4.97
CA ILE A 59 -6.13 -26.38 -4.28
C ILE A 59 -7.24 -26.65 -5.28
N SER A 60 -7.50 -27.93 -5.53
CA SER A 60 -8.54 -28.39 -6.45
C SER A 60 -9.91 -28.43 -5.77
N GLY A 61 -10.94 -27.94 -6.45
CA GLY A 61 -12.33 -28.15 -6.06
C GLY A 61 -12.88 -29.52 -6.49
N ASP A 62 -12.20 -30.21 -7.40
CA ASP A 62 -12.51 -31.59 -7.76
C ASP A 62 -11.87 -32.52 -6.74
N ILE A 63 -12.71 -33.30 -6.05
CA ILE A 63 -12.26 -34.30 -5.07
C ILE A 63 -12.26 -35.66 -5.75
N HIS A 64 -11.11 -36.31 -5.81
CA HIS A 64 -10.94 -37.59 -6.48
C HIS A 64 -10.99 -38.75 -5.49
N ASN A 65 -11.60 -39.87 -5.92
CA ASN A 65 -11.45 -41.16 -5.27
C ASN A 65 -10.87 -42.12 -6.31
N LYS A 66 -9.61 -42.44 -6.18
CA LYS A 66 -8.77 -43.16 -7.15
C LYS A 66 -8.63 -42.34 -8.45
N GLU A 67 -9.38 -42.66 -9.52
CA GLU A 67 -9.29 -41.97 -10.82
C GLU A 67 -10.56 -41.18 -11.18
N ASP A 68 -11.65 -41.37 -10.42
CA ASP A 68 -12.95 -40.75 -10.72
C ASP A 68 -13.18 -39.49 -9.86
N ILE A 69 -13.74 -38.42 -10.46
CA ILE A 69 -14.20 -37.24 -9.75
C ILE A 69 -15.46 -37.58 -8.99
N MET A 70 -15.37 -37.71 -7.66
CA MET A 70 -16.54 -38.01 -6.83
C MET A 70 -17.42 -36.81 -6.55
N ASN A 71 -16.84 -35.65 -6.41
CA ASN A 71 -17.59 -34.44 -6.02
C ASN A 71 -16.87 -33.19 -6.46
N ARG A 72 -17.64 -32.19 -6.96
CA ARG A 72 -17.15 -30.86 -7.27
C ARG A 72 -17.61 -29.91 -6.19
N ARG A 73 -16.66 -29.21 -5.55
CA ARG A 73 -16.90 -28.23 -4.50
C ARG A 73 -16.16 -26.93 -4.78
N CYS A 74 -16.44 -25.90 -4.01
CA CYS A 74 -15.63 -24.71 -4.04
C CYS A 74 -14.38 -24.90 -3.17
N ALA A 75 -13.21 -24.84 -3.79
CA ALA A 75 -11.96 -24.80 -3.04
C ALA A 75 -11.89 -23.51 -2.22
N SER A 76 -11.40 -23.63 -0.99
CA SER A 76 -11.21 -22.51 -0.08
C SER A 76 -9.91 -22.69 0.70
N GLY A 77 -9.16 -21.61 0.88
CA GLY A 77 -7.91 -21.60 1.62
C GLY A 77 -7.01 -20.47 1.19
N LYS A 78 -5.86 -20.35 1.85
CA LYS A 78 -4.78 -19.42 1.50
C LYS A 78 -3.52 -20.20 1.18
N VAL A 79 -2.81 -19.78 0.15
CA VAL A 79 -1.52 -20.36 -0.23
C VAL A 79 -0.50 -19.24 -0.28
N PHE A 80 0.44 -19.26 0.65
CA PHE A 80 1.51 -18.27 0.73
C PHE A 80 2.72 -18.73 -0.07
N GLY A 81 3.29 -17.79 -0.81
CA GLY A 81 4.49 -18.01 -1.59
C GLY A 81 5.46 -16.85 -1.55
N GLU A 82 6.75 -17.17 -1.74
CA GLU A 82 7.79 -16.17 -1.94
C GLU A 82 7.76 -15.69 -3.38
N VAL A 83 7.43 -14.41 -3.55
CA VAL A 83 7.42 -13.71 -4.84
C VAL A 83 8.56 -12.70 -4.89
N TRP A 84 9.19 -12.55 -6.03
CA TRP A 84 10.30 -11.65 -6.24
C TRP A 84 9.86 -10.40 -6.99
N TYR A 85 10.23 -9.24 -6.44
CA TYR A 85 9.91 -7.96 -7.03
C TYR A 85 11.17 -7.15 -7.29
N GLN A 86 11.16 -6.45 -8.39
CA GLN A 86 12.19 -5.50 -8.76
C GLN A 86 11.55 -4.13 -8.91
N VAL A 87 11.97 -3.18 -8.09
CA VAL A 87 11.37 -1.85 -8.02
C VAL A 87 12.42 -0.80 -8.33
N LYS A 88 12.14 -0.01 -9.36
CA LYS A 88 12.96 1.13 -9.76
C LYS A 88 12.35 2.41 -9.21
N VAL A 89 13.18 3.23 -8.56
CA VAL A 89 12.82 4.55 -8.05
C VAL A 89 13.84 5.59 -8.50
N GLU A 90 13.35 6.80 -8.73
CA GLU A 90 14.17 7.96 -9.09
C GLU A 90 14.13 8.95 -7.94
N VAL A 91 15.30 9.39 -7.49
CA VAL A 91 15.47 10.35 -6.41
C VAL A 91 16.16 11.59 -6.92
N PRO A 92 15.60 12.78 -6.74
CA PRO A 92 16.29 14.02 -7.13
C PRO A 92 17.56 14.18 -6.26
N LYS A 93 18.65 14.69 -6.86
CA LYS A 93 19.90 14.96 -6.13
C LYS A 93 19.73 16.02 -5.04
N HIS A 94 18.86 16.98 -5.28
CA HIS A 94 18.47 18.02 -4.33
C HIS A 94 16.99 17.86 -4.03
N TYR A 95 16.68 17.59 -2.78
CA TYR A 95 15.32 17.44 -2.31
C TYR A 95 15.03 18.59 -1.34
N HIS A 96 14.11 19.44 -1.77
CA HIS A 96 13.61 20.55 -0.97
C HIS A 96 12.12 20.33 -0.73
N GLU A 97 11.73 20.25 0.54
CA GLU A 97 10.33 20.10 0.92
C GLU A 97 10.01 20.98 2.11
N GLU A 98 8.90 21.69 2.02
CA GLU A 98 8.39 22.53 3.08
C GLU A 98 7.13 21.88 3.67
N ASN A 99 7.27 21.29 4.84
CA ASN A 99 6.19 20.59 5.53
C ASN A 99 5.61 21.43 6.66
N VAL A 100 4.28 21.51 6.74
CA VAL A 100 3.57 22.16 7.84
C VAL A 100 3.72 21.31 9.11
N THR A 101 4.15 21.92 10.22
CA THR A 101 4.37 21.21 11.50
C THR A 101 3.09 20.94 12.28
N GLY A 102 1.98 21.58 11.90
CA GLY A 102 0.71 21.54 12.61
C GLY A 102 0.55 22.65 13.67
N ARG A 103 1.60 23.41 13.99
CA ARG A 103 1.48 24.58 14.87
C ARG A 103 0.94 25.78 14.10
N ILE A 104 -0.12 26.39 14.64
CA ILE A 104 -0.82 27.52 14.04
C ILE A 104 -0.81 28.67 15.05
N HIS A 105 -0.38 29.85 14.61
CA HIS A 105 -0.50 31.09 15.35
C HIS A 105 -1.50 32.00 14.66
N ARG A 106 -2.48 32.49 15.43
CA ARG A 106 -3.52 33.40 14.96
C ARG A 106 -3.38 34.73 15.66
N SER A 107 -3.32 35.80 14.88
CA SER A 107 -3.15 37.16 15.40
C SER A 107 -3.77 38.22 14.46
N ILE A 108 -3.81 39.43 14.93
CA ILE A 108 -4.11 40.59 14.07
C ILE A 108 -2.78 41.16 13.61
N GLY A 109 -2.56 41.17 12.30
CA GLY A 109 -1.42 41.80 11.67
C GLY A 109 -1.76 43.22 11.23
N TYR A 110 -0.79 44.09 11.30
CA TYR A 110 -0.89 45.46 10.79
C TYR A 110 0.31 45.82 9.93
N GLU A 111 0.06 46.68 8.96
CA GLU A 111 1.09 47.30 8.14
C GLU A 111 0.72 48.76 7.97
N PHE A 112 1.60 49.67 8.37
CA PHE A 112 1.39 51.10 8.31
C PHE A 112 2.71 51.77 7.91
N PHE A 113 2.80 52.33 6.70
CA PHE A 113 4.04 52.82 6.08
C PHE A 113 5.16 51.77 6.14
N HIS A 114 6.16 51.97 7.03
CA HIS A 114 7.30 51.07 7.21
C HIS A 114 7.17 50.18 8.45
N LEU A 115 6.09 50.33 9.22
CA LEU A 115 5.82 49.57 10.42
C LEU A 115 4.94 48.36 10.06
N LYS A 116 5.37 47.16 10.43
CA LYS A 116 4.56 45.96 10.29
C LYS A 116 4.68 45.08 11.53
N SER A 117 3.65 44.26 11.76
CA SER A 117 3.66 43.26 12.82
C SER A 117 4.79 42.27 12.60
N LYS A 118 5.39 41.78 13.71
CA LYS A 118 6.47 40.80 13.67
C LYS A 118 5.92 39.43 13.33
N ASP A 119 6.72 38.68 12.58
CA ASP A 119 6.45 37.27 12.29
C ASP A 119 6.70 36.42 13.56
N TYR A 120 5.78 35.49 13.84
CA TYR A 120 5.88 34.62 15.02
C TYR A 120 6.81 33.42 14.79
N PHE A 121 6.78 32.84 13.59
CA PHE A 121 7.64 31.75 13.19
C PHE A 121 8.74 32.21 12.24
N LYS A 122 9.87 31.49 12.22
CA LYS A 122 10.96 31.76 11.28
C LYS A 122 10.60 31.38 9.84
N THR A 123 9.90 30.25 9.69
CA THR A 123 9.39 29.75 8.39
C THR A 123 7.91 29.39 8.58
N TYR A 124 7.06 29.87 7.69
CA TYR A 124 5.61 29.67 7.80
C TYR A 124 4.90 29.92 6.49
N LYS A 125 3.78 29.23 6.32
CA LYS A 125 2.74 29.62 5.34
C LYS A 125 1.76 30.53 6.03
N ARG A 126 1.39 31.62 5.38
CA ARG A 126 0.47 32.59 5.95
C ARG A 126 -0.81 32.69 5.13
N LYS A 127 -1.93 32.88 5.83
CA LYS A 127 -3.21 33.24 5.28
C LYS A 127 -3.59 34.54 5.90
N GLU A 128 -3.84 35.57 5.08
CA GLU A 128 -4.28 36.90 5.48
C GLU A 128 -5.72 37.09 5.04
N ILE A 129 -6.54 37.62 5.96
CA ILE A 129 -7.90 38.05 5.67
C ILE A 129 -7.93 39.54 5.97
N PRO A 130 -8.12 40.41 4.97
CA PRO A 130 -8.13 41.85 5.18
C PRO A 130 -9.31 42.25 6.05
N ILE A 131 -9.05 43.08 7.05
CA ILE A 131 -10.06 43.73 7.91
C ILE A 131 -10.26 45.17 7.43
N LEU A 132 -9.14 45.86 7.20
CA LEU A 132 -9.11 47.23 6.68
C LEU A 132 -7.94 47.34 5.72
N ASP A 133 -8.15 47.88 4.54
CA ASP A 133 -7.11 48.16 3.55
C ASP A 133 -7.34 49.57 2.98
N ASN A 134 -6.42 50.47 3.28
CA ASN A 134 -6.44 51.82 2.76
C ASN A 134 -5.19 52.11 1.93
N PRO A 135 -5.31 52.08 0.58
CA PRO A 135 -4.20 52.28 -0.30
C PRO A 135 -3.63 53.70 -0.30
N ILE A 136 -4.42 54.69 0.07
CA ILE A 136 -4.01 56.13 0.05
C ILE A 136 -2.96 56.39 1.13
N ILE A 137 -3.16 55.85 2.33
CA ILE A 137 -2.26 56.04 3.48
C ILE A 137 -1.40 54.82 3.73
N HIS A 138 -1.34 53.90 2.78
CA HIS A 138 -0.58 52.64 2.89
C HIS A 138 -0.74 51.93 4.24
N SER A 139 -2.02 51.78 4.66
CA SER A 139 -2.34 51.13 5.93
C SER A 139 -3.20 49.90 5.72
N ARG A 140 -2.77 48.78 6.30
CA ARG A 140 -3.50 47.50 6.26
C ARG A 140 -3.62 46.92 7.64
N LEU A 141 -4.84 46.48 7.97
CA LEU A 141 -5.12 45.66 9.14
C LEU A 141 -5.72 44.35 8.66
N TYR A 142 -5.16 43.23 9.08
CA TYR A 142 -5.58 41.92 8.61
C TYR A 142 -5.57 40.88 9.72
N TYR A 143 -6.46 39.91 9.63
CA TYR A 143 -6.37 38.72 10.43
C TYR A 143 -5.31 37.80 9.81
N LEU A 144 -4.33 37.38 10.62
CA LEU A 144 -3.21 36.54 10.22
C LEU A 144 -3.35 35.15 10.84
N GLU A 145 -3.37 34.15 10.00
CA GLU A 145 -3.14 32.75 10.40
C GLU A 145 -1.80 32.28 9.84
N ALA A 146 -0.81 32.13 10.73
CA ALA A 146 0.52 31.65 10.40
C ALA A 146 0.65 30.19 10.78
N MET A 147 0.91 29.34 9.80
CA MET A 147 1.14 27.90 9.97
C MET A 147 2.64 27.65 9.90
N GLU A 148 3.26 27.23 11.02
CA GLU A 148 4.68 26.94 11.04
C GLU A 148 5.04 25.88 10.01
N THR A 149 6.14 26.11 9.29
CA THR A 149 6.70 25.15 8.34
C THR A 149 8.09 24.72 8.77
N LYS A 150 8.44 23.49 8.41
CA LYS A 150 9.80 22.96 8.53
C LYS A 150 10.32 22.67 7.14
N VAL A 151 11.39 23.36 6.79
CA VAL A 151 12.09 23.12 5.55
C VAL A 151 13.04 21.94 5.71
N ILE A 152 12.94 20.98 4.82
CA ILE A 152 13.82 19.81 4.74
C ILE A 152 14.63 19.93 3.45
N ASP A 153 15.88 20.29 3.58
CA ASP A 153 16.84 20.29 2.49
C ASP A 153 17.74 19.07 2.60
N LYS A 154 17.75 18.22 1.59
CA LYS A 154 18.64 17.06 1.52
C LYS A 154 19.34 17.01 0.19
N ALA A 155 20.65 16.85 0.22
CA ALA A 155 21.44 16.52 -0.95
C ALA A 155 21.76 15.03 -0.95
N PHE A 156 21.41 14.37 -2.04
CA PHE A 156 21.69 12.95 -2.23
C PHE A 156 22.85 12.75 -3.21
N THR A 157 23.68 11.78 -2.88
CA THR A 157 24.78 11.29 -3.71
C THR A 157 24.66 9.76 -3.80
N ILE A 158 25.35 9.14 -4.76
CA ILE A 158 25.40 7.68 -4.88
C ILE A 158 25.80 6.99 -3.56
N LYS A 159 26.62 7.67 -2.73
CA LYS A 159 27.13 7.10 -1.48
C LYS A 159 26.09 7.11 -0.35
N ASN A 160 25.20 8.11 -0.29
CA ASN A 160 24.26 8.29 0.83
C ASN A 160 22.80 7.96 0.51
N ILE A 161 22.49 7.60 -0.77
CA ILE A 161 21.13 7.36 -1.25
C ILE A 161 20.50 6.06 -0.72
N ASP A 162 21.30 5.10 -0.26
CA ASP A 162 20.87 3.72 -0.03
C ASP A 162 19.63 3.61 0.86
N LYS A 163 19.67 4.24 2.04
CA LYS A 163 18.54 4.19 2.99
C LYS A 163 17.28 4.81 2.41
N TYR A 164 17.41 5.96 1.75
CA TYR A 164 16.27 6.69 1.22
C TYR A 164 15.71 6.04 -0.05
N GLY A 165 16.59 5.55 -0.93
CA GLY A 165 16.20 4.81 -2.14
C GLY A 165 15.43 3.52 -1.80
N VAL A 166 15.95 2.74 -0.83
CA VAL A 166 15.25 1.54 -0.34
C VAL A 166 13.90 1.89 0.28
N TYR A 167 13.83 2.94 1.11
CA TYR A 167 12.59 3.40 1.72
C TYR A 167 11.53 3.79 0.67
N LEU A 168 11.90 4.55 -0.36
CA LEU A 168 10.98 4.92 -1.42
C LEU A 168 10.53 3.72 -2.25
N ALA A 169 11.46 2.79 -2.56
CA ALA A 169 11.14 1.57 -3.29
C ALA A 169 10.18 0.68 -2.50
N GLU A 170 10.40 0.53 -1.19
CA GLU A 170 9.52 -0.19 -0.27
C GLU A 170 8.12 0.44 -0.22
N LYS A 171 8.04 1.76 -0.04
CA LYS A 171 6.76 2.48 -0.05
C LYS A 171 6.00 2.29 -1.36
N LYS A 172 6.69 2.34 -2.50
CA LYS A 172 6.11 2.10 -3.83
C LYS A 172 5.61 0.67 -3.99
N LEU A 173 6.34 -0.31 -3.42
CA LEU A 173 5.96 -1.72 -3.46
C LEU A 173 4.73 -1.99 -2.58
N LEU A 174 4.72 -1.48 -1.34
CA LEU A 174 3.63 -1.68 -0.38
C LEU A 174 2.26 -1.22 -0.91
N LEU A 175 2.22 -0.22 -1.78
CA LEU A 175 0.98 0.22 -2.45
C LEU A 175 0.39 -0.82 -3.41
N LYS A 176 1.19 -1.83 -3.82
CA LYS A 176 0.80 -2.86 -4.79
C LYS A 176 0.60 -4.23 -4.17
N LEU A 177 1.07 -4.40 -2.93
CA LEU A 177 1.00 -5.68 -2.25
C LEU A 177 -0.35 -5.91 -1.58
N PRO A 178 -0.84 -7.17 -1.51
CA PRO A 178 -1.95 -7.55 -0.65
C PRO A 178 -1.71 -7.21 0.83
N LYS A 179 -2.79 -7.02 1.61
CA LYS A 179 -2.70 -6.59 3.02
C LYS A 179 -1.86 -7.53 3.92
N ASP A 180 -1.90 -8.83 3.65
CA ASP A 180 -1.23 -9.86 4.47
C ASP A 180 0.21 -10.15 4.01
N SER A 181 0.77 -9.32 3.12
CA SER A 181 2.11 -9.52 2.56
C SER A 181 3.21 -9.11 3.53
N LYS A 182 4.30 -9.87 3.55
CA LYS A 182 5.46 -9.63 4.41
C LYS A 182 6.75 -9.59 3.58
N ILE A 183 7.46 -8.47 3.66
CA ILE A 183 8.78 -8.35 3.02
C ILE A 183 9.81 -9.13 3.85
N ILE A 184 10.43 -10.15 3.24
CA ILE A 184 11.42 -11.02 3.89
C ILE A 184 12.83 -10.47 3.69
N LYS A 185 13.15 -10.01 2.48
CA LYS A 185 14.49 -9.54 2.12
C LYS A 185 14.40 -8.36 1.17
N LYS A 186 15.34 -7.45 1.32
CA LYS A 186 15.55 -6.31 0.42
C LYS A 186 17.03 -6.13 0.13
N LYS A 187 17.37 -5.89 -1.15
CA LYS A 187 18.74 -5.72 -1.63
C LYS A 187 18.78 -4.72 -2.77
N ILE A 188 19.69 -3.77 -2.72
CA ILE A 188 19.96 -2.87 -3.85
C ILE A 188 20.68 -3.67 -4.93
N LEU A 189 20.12 -3.67 -6.14
CA LEU A 189 20.72 -4.30 -7.31
C LEU A 189 21.64 -3.35 -8.06
N LYS A 190 21.15 -2.12 -8.30
CA LYS A 190 21.85 -1.15 -9.14
C LYS A 190 21.59 0.27 -8.67
N LYS A 191 22.59 1.12 -8.85
CA LYS A 191 22.49 2.58 -8.68
C LYS A 191 23.07 3.24 -9.91
N GLU A 192 22.33 4.16 -10.49
CA GLU A 192 22.76 4.96 -11.64
C GLU A 192 22.56 6.43 -11.34
N GLU A 193 23.50 7.26 -11.73
CA GLU A 193 23.44 8.70 -11.54
C GLU A 193 23.34 9.43 -12.87
N ASN A 194 22.32 10.27 -13.00
CA ASN A 194 22.16 11.22 -14.08
C ASN A 194 22.41 12.65 -13.57
N ASN A 195 22.40 13.64 -14.46
CA ASN A 195 22.69 15.04 -14.10
C ASN A 195 21.85 15.57 -12.93
N SER A 196 20.55 15.22 -12.84
CA SER A 196 19.61 15.76 -11.85
C SER A 196 19.05 14.73 -10.87
N ARG A 197 19.18 13.42 -11.16
CA ARG A 197 18.54 12.34 -10.41
C ARG A 197 19.46 11.15 -10.21
N ILE A 198 19.18 10.38 -9.15
CA ILE A 198 19.80 9.09 -8.87
C ILE A 198 18.72 8.03 -9.01
N ILE A 199 18.97 7.02 -9.83
CA ILE A 199 18.09 5.90 -10.06
C ILE A 199 18.58 4.76 -9.16
N VAL A 200 17.67 4.23 -8.34
CA VAL A 200 17.96 3.09 -7.46
C VAL A 200 17.04 1.95 -7.81
N GLU A 201 17.62 0.80 -8.08
CA GLU A 201 16.89 -0.43 -8.35
C GLU A 201 17.04 -1.39 -7.17
N VAL A 202 15.91 -1.79 -6.60
CA VAL A 202 15.86 -2.58 -5.38
C VAL A 202 15.10 -3.88 -5.63
N PHE A 203 15.71 -4.98 -5.25
CA PHE A 203 15.12 -6.31 -5.21
C PHE A 203 14.43 -6.52 -3.86
N PHE A 204 13.20 -7.07 -3.91
CA PHE A 204 12.46 -7.49 -2.74
C PHE A 204 12.03 -8.94 -2.88
N LYS A 205 12.16 -9.68 -1.79
CA LYS A 205 11.59 -11.00 -1.59
C LYS A 205 10.42 -10.85 -0.63
N VAL A 206 9.21 -11.19 -1.10
CA VAL A 206 7.96 -10.96 -0.38
C VAL A 206 7.26 -12.29 -0.20
N ASN A 207 6.76 -12.55 0.99
CA ASN A 207 5.80 -13.63 1.25
C ASN A 207 4.40 -13.05 1.21
N GLU A 208 3.57 -13.57 0.31
CA GLU A 208 2.20 -13.09 0.10
C GLU A 208 1.26 -14.24 -0.26
N ASP A 209 -0.03 -14.03 -0.09
CA ASP A 209 -1.04 -14.96 -0.58
C ASP A 209 -1.10 -14.88 -2.11
N ILE A 210 -0.80 -16.01 -2.76
CA ILE A 210 -0.77 -16.16 -4.22
C ILE A 210 -2.01 -16.86 -4.78
N GLY A 211 -2.93 -17.28 -3.91
CA GLY A 211 -4.13 -18.00 -4.30
C GLY A 211 -5.25 -17.07 -4.78
N ILE A 212 -5.82 -17.37 -5.93
CA ILE A 212 -7.06 -16.76 -6.41
C ILE A 212 -8.08 -17.83 -6.79
N LYS A 213 -9.35 -17.58 -6.49
CA LYS A 213 -10.43 -18.46 -6.91
C LYS A 213 -10.63 -18.37 -8.43
N LYS A 214 -10.67 -19.52 -9.11
CA LYS A 214 -11.00 -19.65 -10.51
C LYS A 214 -12.11 -20.69 -10.68
N ARG A 215 -13.19 -20.31 -11.32
CA ARG A 215 -14.32 -21.21 -11.61
C ARG A 215 -13.85 -22.38 -12.45
N ILE A 216 -14.33 -23.59 -12.14
CA ILE A 216 -14.16 -24.77 -12.98
C ILE A 216 -15.19 -24.64 -14.10
N GLU A 217 -14.72 -24.50 -15.34
CA GLU A 217 -15.57 -24.50 -16.52
C GLU A 217 -16.07 -25.93 -16.73
N GLU A 218 -17.39 -26.12 -16.89
CA GLU A 218 -17.92 -27.39 -17.32
C GLU A 218 -17.53 -27.56 -18.80
N GLU A 219 -16.68 -28.56 -19.06
CA GLU A 219 -16.52 -29.02 -20.43
C GLU A 219 -17.89 -29.49 -20.90
N SER A 220 -18.49 -28.76 -21.86
CA SER A 220 -19.68 -29.16 -22.54
C SER A 220 -19.36 -30.44 -23.32
N TYR A 221 -19.65 -31.59 -22.74
CA TYR A 221 -19.69 -32.83 -23.49
C TYR A 221 -20.84 -32.68 -24.53
N VAL A 222 -20.46 -32.26 -25.71
CA VAL A 222 -21.31 -32.47 -26.90
C VAL A 222 -21.38 -33.98 -27.08
N ARG A 223 -22.48 -34.57 -26.59
CA ARG A 223 -22.84 -35.92 -27.02
C ARG A 223 -23.18 -35.80 -28.51
N GLU A 224 -22.26 -36.19 -29.35
CA GLU A 224 -22.59 -36.59 -30.71
C GLU A 224 -23.49 -37.80 -30.56
N SER A 225 -24.80 -37.54 -30.73
CA SER A 225 -25.80 -38.61 -30.93
C SER A 225 -25.69 -39.05 -32.38
N GLU A 226 -25.06 -40.20 -32.61
CA GLU A 226 -25.31 -41.02 -33.82
C GLU A 226 -26.76 -41.55 -33.85
#